data_980a1d1c7dcfd1cbe6332c72ee80e30b
#
_entry.id   980a1d1c7dcfd1cbe6332c72ee80e30b
#
_cell.length_a   1.000
_cell.length_b   1.000
_cell.length_c   1.000
_cell.angle_alpha   90.00
_cell.angle_beta   90.00
_cell.angle_gamma   90.00
#
_symmetry.space_group_name_H-M   'P 1'
#
loop_
_entity.id
_entity.type
_entity.pdbx_description
1 polymer ?
#
loop_
_entity_poly.entity_id
_entity_poly.type
_entity_poly.pdbx_seq_one_letter_code
_entity_poly.pdbx_strand_id
1 'polypeptide(L)'
;GIFKTVSSEILDGSDENSKILNLKVEEKPTGEISMGAGYGTDGGVFGASITEKNFLGKGVTLDADLQLTNDGIKGKVTYAKPNFNYSDNTLFTAIKSTNQDYLKNSGYKITNIGVSVGTEFEQYENLFFRPELDLSQEDLTTNSTASTNLKKQEGSYSDFYFNYGLIYDTRDMVYQPTSGSVMSFYQDVPIITTNKEISNTFIYTKYKKLNSNDMVGKVSIYLKAINSLDNSDVRISKRANLPASRLRGFEKGKIGPIDNGDFVGGNYATSLNFSTNLPGLLYTLEDV
;
A
#
# COMPACT_ATOMS: atom_id res chain seq x y z
N GLY A 1 11.45 -2.71 19.06
CA GLY A 1 10.83 -3.20 20.31
C GLY A 1 10.13 -2.08 21.07
N ILE A 2 9.20 -2.43 21.96
CA ILE A 2 8.41 -1.50 22.78
C ILE A 2 9.09 -1.12 24.10
N PHE A 3 10.17 -1.83 24.47
CA PHE A 3 10.91 -1.57 25.70
C PHE A 3 12.20 -0.80 25.43
N LYS A 4 12.51 0.14 26.32
CA LYS A 4 13.76 0.90 26.36
C LYS A 4 14.86 0.08 27.03
N THR A 5 14.53 -0.52 28.18
CA THR A 5 15.41 -1.42 28.92
C THR A 5 14.67 -2.67 29.36
N VAL A 6 15.37 -3.79 29.37
CA VAL A 6 14.90 -5.05 29.91
C VAL A 6 16.02 -5.60 30.80
N SER A 7 15.74 -5.82 32.07
CA SER A 7 16.65 -6.48 32.99
C SER A 7 15.98 -7.71 33.60
N SER A 8 16.76 -8.74 33.84
CA SER A 8 16.29 -9.98 34.48
C SER A 8 17.11 -10.30 35.72
N GLU A 9 16.44 -10.77 36.74
CA GLU A 9 17.04 -11.26 37.97
C GLU A 9 16.45 -12.64 38.30
N ILE A 10 17.31 -13.57 38.61
CA ILE A 10 16.89 -14.92 39.01
C ILE A 10 17.02 -15.03 40.54
N LEU A 11 15.90 -15.26 41.18
CA LEU A 11 15.80 -15.49 42.63
C LEU A 11 15.51 -16.96 42.93
N ASP A 12 15.87 -17.40 44.11
CA ASP A 12 15.48 -18.72 44.56
C ASP A 12 13.97 -18.78 44.85
N GLY A 13 13.34 -19.84 44.42
CA GLY A 13 11.92 -20.07 44.66
C GLY A 13 11.63 -20.63 46.04
N SER A 14 10.37 -20.99 46.30
CA SER A 14 9.91 -21.59 47.55
C SER A 14 10.45 -23.01 47.80
N ASP A 15 10.90 -23.70 46.75
CA ASP A 15 11.41 -25.05 46.76
C ASP A 15 12.81 -25.12 46.15
N GLU A 16 13.63 -26.09 46.60
CA GLU A 16 15.03 -26.27 46.16
C GLU A 16 15.19 -26.37 44.61
N ASN A 17 14.15 -26.82 43.91
CA ASN A 17 14.16 -27.01 42.47
C ASN A 17 13.40 -25.91 41.69
N SER A 18 12.94 -24.86 42.38
CA SER A 18 12.23 -23.74 41.71
C SER A 18 13.06 -22.47 41.69
N LYS A 19 12.96 -21.71 40.62
CA LYS A 19 13.57 -20.39 40.47
C LYS A 19 12.50 -19.39 40.04
N ILE A 20 12.57 -18.18 40.57
CA ILE A 20 11.71 -17.06 40.17
C ILE A 20 12.51 -16.20 39.23
N LEU A 21 12.01 -16.04 38.00
CA LEU A 21 12.55 -15.07 37.04
C LEU A 21 11.80 -13.73 37.19
N ASN A 22 12.50 -12.74 37.72
CA ASN A 22 11.97 -11.41 37.89
C ASN A 22 12.40 -10.56 36.68
N LEU A 23 11.43 -10.10 35.85
CA LEU A 23 11.68 -9.27 34.70
C LEU A 23 11.26 -7.82 35.00
N LYS A 24 12.23 -6.92 34.95
CA LYS A 24 11.99 -5.48 35.07
C LYS A 24 12.13 -4.84 33.69
N VAL A 25 11.06 -4.22 33.22
CA VAL A 25 10.99 -3.56 31.91
C VAL A 25 10.70 -2.08 32.07
N GLU A 26 11.28 -1.28 31.20
CA GLU A 26 10.99 0.14 31.05
C GLU A 26 10.47 0.36 29.62
N GLU A 27 9.23 0.83 29.49
CA GLU A 27 8.64 1.13 28.19
C GLU A 27 9.24 2.40 27.61
N LYS A 28 9.27 2.48 26.27
CA LYS A 28 9.61 3.70 25.54
C LYS A 28 8.40 4.22 24.75
N PRO A 29 8.36 5.51 24.41
CA PRO A 29 7.38 6.01 23.47
C PRO A 29 7.42 5.20 22.17
N THR A 30 6.27 4.72 21.70
CA THR A 30 6.12 3.88 20.51
C THR A 30 5.36 4.58 19.40
N GLY A 31 4.86 5.79 19.69
CA GLY A 31 4.19 6.66 18.74
C GLY A 31 5.17 7.35 17.81
N GLU A 32 4.86 7.37 16.52
CA GLU A 32 5.60 8.08 15.46
C GLU A 32 4.62 8.93 14.65
N ILE A 33 4.97 10.18 14.42
CA ILE A 33 4.22 11.09 13.54
C ILE A 33 5.13 11.45 12.37
N SER A 34 4.63 11.23 11.17
CA SER A 34 5.31 11.58 9.92
C SER A 34 4.46 12.58 9.13
N MET A 35 5.08 13.59 8.57
CA MET A 35 4.43 14.55 7.68
C MET A 35 5.36 14.86 6.52
N GLY A 36 4.77 15.01 5.33
CA GLY A 36 5.51 15.35 4.13
C GLY A 36 4.66 16.13 3.16
N ALA A 37 5.31 17.01 2.41
CA ALA A 37 4.68 17.71 1.31
C ALA A 37 5.59 17.64 0.07
N GLY A 38 4.98 17.58 -1.09
CA GLY A 38 5.66 17.55 -2.38
C GLY A 38 4.88 18.25 -3.46
N TYR A 39 5.56 18.60 -4.54
CA TYR A 39 4.93 19.14 -5.74
C TYR A 39 5.51 18.45 -6.97
N GLY A 40 4.64 18.03 -7.87
CA GLY A 40 5.04 17.31 -9.08
C GLY A 40 4.07 17.58 -10.24
N THR A 41 4.13 16.74 -11.26
CA THR A 41 3.24 16.78 -12.42
C THR A 41 1.76 16.63 -12.07
N ASP A 42 1.47 15.99 -10.95
CA ASP A 42 0.13 15.77 -10.40
C ASP A 42 -0.31 16.90 -9.45
N GLY A 43 0.47 17.99 -9.37
CA GLY A 43 0.24 19.11 -8.45
C GLY A 43 0.82 18.89 -7.07
N GLY A 44 0.24 19.58 -6.08
CA GLY A 44 0.65 19.47 -4.68
C GLY A 44 0.15 18.18 -4.04
N VAL A 45 1.00 17.58 -3.22
CA VAL A 45 0.66 16.43 -2.36
C VAL A 45 1.10 16.74 -0.94
N PHE A 46 0.20 16.53 0.01
CA PHE A 46 0.50 16.56 1.43
C PHE A 46 0.12 15.20 2.03
N GLY A 47 1.02 14.61 2.78
CA GLY A 47 0.81 13.36 3.51
C GLY A 47 1.05 13.56 5.00
N ALA A 48 0.24 12.94 5.82
CA ALA A 48 0.45 12.84 7.27
C ALA A 48 0.13 11.42 7.72
N SER A 49 0.93 10.86 8.61
CA SER A 49 0.66 9.58 9.24
C SER A 49 0.99 9.58 10.71
N ILE A 50 0.24 8.80 11.46
CA ILE A 50 0.45 8.52 12.88
C ILE A 50 0.49 7.00 13.02
N THR A 51 1.60 6.49 13.58
CA THR A 51 1.76 5.07 13.91
C THR A 51 1.98 4.93 15.40
N GLU A 52 1.18 4.14 16.08
CA GLU A 52 1.37 3.74 17.48
C GLU A 52 1.53 2.21 17.54
N LYS A 53 2.71 1.72 17.95
CA LYS A 53 3.04 0.29 17.93
C LYS A 53 2.64 -0.47 19.22
N ASN A 54 2.23 0.25 20.24
CA ASN A 54 1.79 -0.33 21.51
C ASN A 54 0.50 0.32 21.99
N PHE A 55 -0.48 0.42 21.10
CA PHE A 55 -1.75 1.09 21.37
C PHE A 55 -2.43 0.53 22.62
N LEU A 56 -2.68 1.42 23.58
CA LEU A 56 -3.22 1.08 24.91
C LEU A 56 -2.39 0.05 25.69
N GLY A 57 -1.08 -0.06 25.45
CA GLY A 57 -0.21 -1.00 26.15
C GLY A 57 -0.46 -2.48 25.78
N LYS A 58 -1.11 -2.75 24.65
CA LYS A 58 -1.54 -4.11 24.25
C LYS A 58 -0.67 -4.74 23.17
N GLY A 59 0.45 -4.11 22.80
CA GLY A 59 1.30 -4.56 21.69
C GLY A 59 0.60 -4.57 20.34
N VAL A 60 -0.44 -3.75 20.18
CA VAL A 60 -1.21 -3.60 18.95
C VAL A 60 -0.73 -2.36 18.23
N THR A 61 -0.62 -2.44 16.91
CA THR A 61 -0.30 -1.29 16.07
C THR A 61 -1.58 -0.61 15.60
N LEU A 62 -1.65 0.70 15.77
CA LEU A 62 -2.66 1.57 15.18
C LEU A 62 -1.97 2.53 14.23
N ASP A 63 -2.30 2.45 12.95
CA ASP A 63 -1.82 3.35 11.91
C ASP A 63 -2.97 4.21 11.40
N ALA A 64 -2.74 5.50 11.25
CA ALA A 64 -3.67 6.41 10.58
C ALA A 64 -2.90 7.21 9.53
N ASP A 65 -3.33 7.10 8.28
CA ASP A 65 -2.74 7.75 7.12
C ASP A 65 -3.73 8.74 6.50
N LEU A 66 -3.26 9.91 6.16
CA LEU A 66 -4.00 10.94 5.43
C LEU A 66 -3.16 11.43 4.25
N GLN A 67 -3.75 11.45 3.07
CA GLN A 67 -3.17 12.03 1.87
C GLN A 67 -4.11 13.05 1.25
N LEU A 68 -3.63 14.26 1.06
CA LEU A 68 -4.30 15.33 0.35
C LEU A 68 -3.59 15.56 -0.98
N THR A 69 -4.34 15.65 -2.05
CA THR A 69 -3.84 15.96 -3.40
C THR A 69 -4.73 17.01 -4.04
N ASN A 70 -4.32 17.55 -5.18
CA ASN A 70 -5.18 18.44 -5.96
C ASN A 70 -6.49 17.77 -6.39
N ASP A 71 -6.45 16.43 -6.59
CA ASP A 71 -7.59 15.64 -7.04
C ASP A 71 -8.48 15.15 -5.89
N GLY A 72 -8.06 15.31 -4.62
CA GLY A 72 -8.91 14.90 -3.49
C GLY A 72 -8.16 14.40 -2.25
N ILE A 73 -8.89 13.63 -1.44
CA ILE A 73 -8.49 13.17 -0.10
C ILE A 73 -8.56 11.66 -0.04
N LYS A 74 -7.53 11.05 0.57
CA LYS A 74 -7.53 9.64 0.96
C LYS A 74 -7.19 9.53 2.43
N GLY A 75 -7.96 8.75 3.15
CA GLY A 75 -7.70 8.41 4.54
C GLY A 75 -7.77 6.90 4.76
N LYS A 76 -6.92 6.40 5.64
CA LYS A 76 -6.92 4.99 6.05
C LYS A 76 -6.56 4.89 7.52
N VAL A 77 -7.30 4.09 8.27
CA VAL A 77 -6.97 3.72 9.64
C VAL A 77 -6.85 2.20 9.69
N THR A 78 -5.74 1.69 10.21
CA THR A 78 -5.46 0.26 10.31
C THR A 78 -5.17 -0.09 11.78
N TYR A 79 -5.86 -1.09 12.28
CA TYR A 79 -5.60 -1.74 13.54
C TYR A 79 -4.98 -3.10 13.24
N ALA A 80 -3.76 -3.35 13.70
CA ALA A 80 -3.05 -4.60 13.46
C ALA A 80 -2.59 -5.21 14.79
N LYS A 81 -2.93 -6.48 15.02
CA LYS A 81 -2.51 -7.26 16.16
C LYS A 81 -1.51 -8.33 15.70
N PRO A 82 -0.20 -8.09 15.90
CA PRO A 82 0.81 -9.11 15.66
C PRO A 82 0.69 -10.25 16.66
N ASN A 83 1.26 -11.38 16.35
CA ASN A 83 1.24 -12.58 17.19
C ASN A 83 -0.19 -12.97 17.62
N PHE A 84 -1.14 -12.84 16.68
CA PHE A 84 -2.54 -13.14 16.95
C PHE A 84 -2.71 -14.61 17.36
N ASN A 85 -3.37 -14.82 18.50
CA ASN A 85 -3.61 -16.14 19.08
C ASN A 85 -2.31 -16.93 19.31
N TYR A 86 -1.24 -16.25 19.79
CA TYR A 86 0.08 -16.85 20.08
C TYR A 86 0.76 -17.50 18.85
N SER A 87 0.40 -17.09 17.67
CA SER A 87 1.03 -17.47 16.40
C SER A 87 1.84 -16.29 15.83
N ASP A 88 2.67 -16.56 14.81
CA ASP A 88 3.40 -15.51 14.09
C ASP A 88 2.52 -14.72 13.10
N ASN A 89 1.20 -14.97 13.13
CA ASN A 89 0.24 -14.31 12.27
C ASN A 89 -0.11 -12.91 12.78
N THR A 90 -0.23 -11.96 11.89
CA THR A 90 -0.78 -10.65 12.17
C THR A 90 -2.23 -10.58 11.70
N LEU A 91 -3.16 -10.33 12.61
CA LEU A 91 -4.55 -10.00 12.27
C LEU A 91 -4.65 -8.49 12.10
N PHE A 92 -5.25 -8.03 10.99
CA PHE A 92 -5.48 -6.60 10.78
C PHE A 92 -6.91 -6.30 10.36
N THR A 93 -7.37 -5.11 10.71
CA THR A 93 -8.63 -4.52 10.26
C THR A 93 -8.34 -3.10 9.81
N ALA A 94 -8.93 -2.68 8.69
CA ALA A 94 -8.76 -1.32 8.20
C ALA A 94 -10.08 -0.69 7.80
N ILE A 95 -10.17 0.62 8.00
CA ILE A 95 -11.22 1.48 7.44
C ILE A 95 -10.52 2.43 6.48
N LYS A 96 -11.06 2.57 5.27
CA LYS A 96 -10.54 3.45 4.22
C LYS A 96 -11.63 4.36 3.68
N SER A 97 -11.26 5.58 3.38
CA SER A 97 -12.12 6.55 2.72
C SER A 97 -11.34 7.26 1.63
N THR A 98 -11.96 7.39 0.47
CA THR A 98 -11.34 8.05 -0.69
C THR A 98 -12.37 8.95 -1.34
N ASN A 99 -12.01 10.21 -1.55
CA ASN A 99 -12.78 11.15 -2.36
C ASN A 99 -11.82 11.72 -3.39
N GLN A 100 -12.06 11.44 -4.69
CA GLN A 100 -11.19 11.88 -5.77
C GLN A 100 -12.01 12.44 -6.93
N ASP A 101 -11.60 13.62 -7.39
CA ASP A 101 -12.21 14.36 -8.47
C ASP A 101 -11.30 14.32 -9.69
N TYR A 102 -11.70 13.53 -10.68
CA TYR A 102 -11.05 13.42 -11.98
C TYR A 102 -11.91 14.01 -13.10
N LEU A 103 -12.88 14.88 -12.77
CA LEU A 103 -13.82 15.46 -13.74
C LEU A 103 -13.11 16.18 -14.87
N LYS A 104 -11.97 16.85 -14.58
CA LYS A 104 -11.23 17.63 -15.58
C LYS A 104 -10.51 16.77 -16.62
N ASN A 105 -9.93 15.65 -16.21
CA ASN A 105 -9.05 14.85 -17.07
C ASN A 105 -9.70 13.54 -17.56
N SER A 106 -10.61 13.00 -16.77
CA SER A 106 -11.19 11.67 -17.00
C SER A 106 -12.71 11.66 -16.93
N GLY A 107 -13.34 12.81 -16.73
CA GLY A 107 -14.79 12.99 -16.80
C GLY A 107 -15.58 12.40 -15.63
N TYR A 108 -14.95 11.94 -14.53
CA TYR A 108 -15.64 11.32 -13.41
C TYR A 108 -15.08 11.74 -12.06
N LYS A 109 -15.88 11.54 -11.03
CA LYS A 109 -15.53 11.69 -9.61
C LYS A 109 -15.98 10.44 -8.84
N ILE A 110 -15.20 10.03 -7.85
CA ILE A 110 -15.53 8.92 -6.96
C ILE A 110 -15.48 9.34 -5.50
N THR A 111 -16.41 8.79 -4.73
CA THR A 111 -16.34 8.73 -3.27
C THR A 111 -16.46 7.27 -2.88
N ASN A 112 -15.50 6.77 -2.13
CA ASN A 112 -15.47 5.37 -1.70
C ASN A 112 -15.21 5.30 -0.19
N ILE A 113 -15.98 4.48 0.51
CA ILE A 113 -15.73 4.07 1.89
C ILE A 113 -15.68 2.56 1.95
N GLY A 114 -14.71 2.02 2.69
CA GLY A 114 -14.53 0.57 2.79
C GLY A 114 -14.00 0.15 4.14
N VAL A 115 -14.28 -1.08 4.48
CA VAL A 115 -13.75 -1.79 5.65
C VAL A 115 -13.17 -3.12 5.21
N SER A 116 -12.03 -3.49 5.77
CA SER A 116 -11.41 -4.76 5.48
C SER A 116 -10.91 -5.46 6.74
N VAL A 117 -10.84 -6.77 6.66
CA VAL A 117 -10.23 -7.64 7.67
C VAL A 117 -9.39 -8.68 6.98
N GLY A 118 -8.21 -8.93 7.50
CA GLY A 118 -7.28 -9.88 6.91
C GLY A 118 -6.24 -10.37 7.90
N THR A 119 -5.39 -11.25 7.43
CA THR A 119 -4.24 -11.73 8.17
C THR A 119 -3.01 -11.71 7.29
N GLU A 120 -1.83 -11.68 7.89
CA GLU A 120 -0.56 -11.78 7.20
C GLU A 120 0.33 -12.76 7.96
N PHE A 121 0.96 -13.68 7.25
CA PHE A 121 1.87 -14.66 7.83
C PHE A 121 2.91 -15.13 6.80
N GLU A 122 4.06 -15.54 7.32
CA GLU A 122 5.08 -16.17 6.54
C GLU A 122 4.71 -17.65 6.30
N GLN A 123 4.39 -17.99 5.06
CA GLN A 123 4.00 -19.36 4.69
C GLN A 123 5.22 -20.26 4.47
N TYR A 124 6.27 -19.72 3.89
CA TYR A 124 7.59 -20.32 3.69
C TYR A 124 8.64 -19.23 3.89
N GLU A 125 9.89 -19.59 4.08
CA GLU A 125 10.99 -18.64 4.27
C GLU A 125 10.96 -17.52 3.21
N ASN A 126 10.85 -16.28 3.68
CA ASN A 126 10.72 -15.07 2.87
C ASN A 126 9.45 -14.96 2.00
N LEU A 127 8.51 -15.91 2.09
CA LEU A 127 7.25 -15.88 1.36
C LEU A 127 6.08 -15.58 2.31
N PHE A 128 5.53 -14.40 2.18
CA PHE A 128 4.38 -13.93 2.96
C PHE A 128 3.09 -14.09 2.17
N PHE A 129 2.05 -14.57 2.85
CA PHE A 129 0.69 -14.64 2.33
C PHE A 129 -0.21 -13.70 3.14
N ARG A 130 -0.97 -12.87 2.41
CA ARG A 130 -1.84 -11.85 3.01
C ARG A 130 -3.25 -11.91 2.41
N PRO A 131 -4.12 -12.80 2.90
CA PRO A 131 -5.54 -12.82 2.53
C PRO A 131 -6.30 -11.73 3.27
N GLU A 132 -7.28 -11.12 2.59
CA GLU A 132 -8.10 -10.01 3.08
C GLU A 132 -9.51 -10.11 2.51
N LEU A 133 -10.53 -9.89 3.34
CA LEU A 133 -11.90 -9.63 2.92
C LEU A 133 -12.12 -8.12 2.93
N ASP A 134 -12.62 -7.57 1.84
CA ASP A 134 -12.85 -6.14 1.64
C ASP A 134 -14.30 -5.88 1.26
N LEU A 135 -14.97 -5.04 2.03
CA LEU A 135 -16.32 -4.57 1.76
C LEU A 135 -16.26 -3.07 1.55
N SER A 136 -16.77 -2.58 0.44
CA SER A 136 -16.75 -1.15 0.11
C SER A 136 -18.02 -0.68 -0.58
N GLN A 137 -18.33 0.59 -0.38
CA GLN A 137 -19.37 1.34 -1.08
C GLN A 137 -18.69 2.45 -1.88
N GLU A 138 -18.96 2.51 -3.18
CA GLU A 138 -18.43 3.52 -4.09
C GLU A 138 -19.59 4.25 -4.76
N ASP A 139 -19.55 5.59 -4.75
CA ASP A 139 -20.41 6.45 -5.55
C ASP A 139 -19.58 7.07 -6.68
N LEU A 140 -20.00 6.83 -7.91
CA LEU A 140 -19.40 7.35 -9.13
C LEU A 140 -20.33 8.34 -9.80
N THR A 141 -19.84 9.55 -10.03
CA THR A 141 -20.55 10.60 -10.77
C THR A 141 -19.73 11.06 -11.96
N THR A 142 -20.39 11.56 -13.00
CA THR A 142 -19.75 12.02 -14.23
C THR A 142 -20.04 13.47 -14.52
N ASN A 143 -19.25 14.11 -15.38
CA ASN A 143 -19.57 15.45 -15.85
C ASN A 143 -20.57 15.43 -17.02
N SER A 144 -21.14 16.60 -17.35
CA SER A 144 -22.14 16.73 -18.40
C SER A 144 -21.58 16.42 -19.81
N THR A 145 -20.27 16.58 -20.01
CA THR A 145 -19.57 16.36 -21.28
C THR A 145 -19.00 14.95 -21.43
N ALA A 146 -19.10 14.11 -20.39
CA ALA A 146 -18.61 12.74 -20.43
C ALA A 146 -19.28 11.92 -21.55
N SER A 147 -18.55 10.92 -22.08
CA SER A 147 -19.08 10.02 -23.11
C SER A 147 -20.32 9.27 -22.61
N THR A 148 -21.12 8.80 -23.56
CA THR A 148 -22.29 7.96 -23.26
C THR A 148 -21.90 6.68 -22.50
N ASN A 149 -20.73 6.11 -22.81
CA ASN A 149 -20.24 4.92 -22.14
C ASN A 149 -19.84 5.18 -20.68
N LEU A 150 -19.25 6.36 -20.44
CA LEU A 150 -18.87 6.77 -19.09
C LEU A 150 -20.12 7.09 -18.24
N LYS A 151 -21.10 7.81 -18.82
CA LYS A 151 -22.38 8.11 -18.14
C LYS A 151 -23.17 6.86 -17.74
N LYS A 152 -23.09 5.77 -18.51
CA LYS A 152 -23.73 4.49 -18.15
C LYS A 152 -23.14 3.86 -16.89
N GLN A 153 -21.93 4.27 -16.48
CA GLN A 153 -21.26 3.77 -15.28
C GLN A 153 -21.53 4.65 -14.04
N GLU A 154 -22.30 5.72 -14.18
CA GLU A 154 -22.72 6.54 -13.05
C GLU A 154 -23.65 5.78 -12.12
N GLY A 155 -23.37 5.82 -10.83
CA GLY A 155 -24.18 5.10 -9.82
C GLY A 155 -23.42 4.77 -8.54
N SER A 156 -24.12 4.02 -7.69
CA SER A 156 -23.60 3.52 -6.42
C SER A 156 -23.33 2.02 -6.53
N TYR A 157 -22.16 1.60 -6.06
CA TYR A 157 -21.66 0.23 -6.15
C TYR A 157 -21.30 -0.29 -4.77
N SER A 158 -21.91 -1.43 -4.40
CA SER A 158 -21.50 -2.19 -3.22
C SER A 158 -20.66 -3.36 -3.67
N ASP A 159 -19.41 -3.41 -3.20
CA ASP A 159 -18.43 -4.38 -3.60
C ASP A 159 -17.96 -5.21 -2.42
N PHE A 160 -17.99 -6.54 -2.54
CA PHE A 160 -17.38 -7.47 -1.62
C PHE A 160 -16.35 -8.31 -2.37
N TYR A 161 -15.08 -8.17 -1.99
CA TYR A 161 -13.95 -8.84 -2.59
C TYR A 161 -13.23 -9.74 -1.59
N PHE A 162 -12.67 -10.83 -2.10
CA PHE A 162 -11.58 -11.56 -1.49
C PHE A 162 -10.29 -11.13 -2.19
N ASN A 163 -9.43 -10.44 -1.46
CA ASN A 163 -8.14 -10.00 -1.95
C ASN A 163 -7.05 -10.88 -1.36
N TYR A 164 -5.98 -11.15 -2.09
CA TYR A 164 -4.80 -11.73 -1.49
C TYR A 164 -3.51 -11.21 -2.12
N GLY A 165 -2.46 -11.23 -1.31
CA GLY A 165 -1.10 -10.93 -1.71
C GLY A 165 -0.16 -12.10 -1.42
N LEU A 166 0.71 -12.39 -2.38
CA LEU A 166 1.88 -13.25 -2.22
C LEU A 166 3.12 -12.38 -2.39
N ILE A 167 3.96 -12.31 -1.37
CA ILE A 167 5.13 -11.43 -1.35
C ILE A 167 6.35 -12.27 -1.02
N TYR A 168 7.29 -12.38 -1.97
CA TYR A 168 8.58 -13.03 -1.77
C TYR A 168 9.67 -11.97 -1.70
N ASP A 169 10.26 -11.79 -0.52
CA ASP A 169 11.20 -10.70 -0.22
C ASP A 169 12.55 -11.26 0.23
N THR A 170 13.55 -11.12 -0.61
CA THR A 170 14.94 -11.53 -0.37
C THR A 170 15.92 -10.36 -0.32
N ARG A 171 15.39 -9.15 -0.06
CA ARG A 171 16.25 -7.97 0.09
C ARG A 171 17.09 -8.09 1.36
N ASP A 172 18.29 -7.57 1.29
CA ASP A 172 19.19 -7.45 2.45
C ASP A 172 18.60 -6.53 3.54
N MET A 173 17.89 -5.48 3.13
CA MET A 173 17.20 -4.54 4.03
C MET A 173 15.89 -4.08 3.42
N VAL A 174 14.86 -3.85 4.24
CA VAL A 174 13.57 -3.30 3.79
C VAL A 174 13.73 -1.83 3.40
N TYR A 175 14.49 -1.07 4.18
CA TYR A 175 14.81 0.33 3.93
C TYR A 175 16.17 0.46 3.28
N GLN A 176 16.26 1.19 2.17
CA GLN A 176 17.49 1.39 1.36
C GLN A 176 18.21 0.08 0.99
N PRO A 177 17.53 -0.88 0.35
CA PRO A 177 18.15 -2.16 -0.02
C PRO A 177 19.31 -1.95 -0.97
N THR A 178 20.39 -2.74 -0.77
CA THR A 178 21.57 -2.72 -1.63
C THR A 178 21.66 -3.94 -2.53
N SER A 179 21.00 -5.03 -2.16
CA SER A 179 20.98 -6.29 -2.91
C SER A 179 19.66 -7.05 -2.70
N GLY A 180 19.47 -8.12 -3.47
CA GLY A 180 18.30 -8.97 -3.39
C GLY A 180 17.14 -8.50 -4.27
N SER A 181 15.96 -9.04 -4.02
CA SER A 181 14.76 -8.73 -4.81
C SER A 181 13.50 -8.87 -3.99
N VAL A 182 12.46 -8.18 -4.42
CA VAL A 182 11.10 -8.41 -3.93
C VAL A 182 10.17 -8.67 -5.12
N MET A 183 9.38 -9.72 -5.01
CA MET A 183 8.36 -10.10 -5.97
C MET A 183 7.01 -10.12 -5.24
N SER A 184 6.03 -9.45 -5.81
CA SER A 184 4.69 -9.39 -5.24
C SER A 184 3.65 -9.71 -6.30
N PHE A 185 2.70 -10.55 -5.95
CA PHE A 185 1.50 -10.81 -6.75
C PHE A 185 0.28 -10.51 -5.89
N TYR A 186 -0.60 -9.66 -6.39
CA TYR A 186 -1.87 -9.31 -5.75
C TYR A 186 -3.01 -9.69 -6.68
N GLN A 187 -4.06 -10.29 -6.13
CA GLN A 187 -5.28 -10.56 -6.85
C GLN A 187 -6.49 -10.11 -6.04
N ASP A 188 -7.40 -9.40 -6.72
CA ASP A 188 -8.70 -9.01 -6.19
C ASP A 188 -9.76 -9.87 -6.87
N VAL A 189 -10.44 -10.75 -6.11
CA VAL A 189 -11.43 -11.70 -6.58
C VAL A 189 -12.82 -11.24 -6.17
N PRO A 190 -13.74 -10.96 -7.10
CA PRO A 190 -15.09 -10.53 -6.76
C PRO A 190 -15.89 -11.66 -6.13
N ILE A 191 -16.50 -11.42 -4.97
CA ILE A 191 -17.43 -12.34 -4.31
C ILE A 191 -18.87 -11.92 -4.61
N ILE A 192 -19.24 -10.70 -4.19
CA ILE A 192 -20.54 -10.08 -4.43
C ILE A 192 -20.28 -8.66 -4.90
N THR A 193 -20.51 -8.41 -6.18
CA THR A 193 -20.29 -7.11 -6.81
C THR A 193 -21.29 -6.90 -7.92
N THR A 194 -21.58 -5.66 -8.26
CA THR A 194 -22.45 -5.32 -9.40
C THR A 194 -21.77 -5.72 -10.72
N ASN A 195 -20.49 -5.38 -10.87
CA ASN A 195 -19.65 -5.74 -12.02
C ASN A 195 -18.59 -6.70 -11.52
N LYS A 196 -18.54 -7.91 -12.09
CA LYS A 196 -17.58 -8.95 -11.68
C LYS A 196 -16.23 -8.74 -12.36
N GLU A 197 -15.35 -8.01 -11.72
CA GLU A 197 -14.01 -7.67 -12.24
C GLU A 197 -12.93 -8.34 -11.39
N ILE A 198 -12.11 -9.17 -12.01
CA ILE A 198 -10.91 -9.73 -11.39
C ILE A 198 -9.70 -8.88 -11.75
N SER A 199 -8.95 -8.48 -10.75
CA SER A 199 -7.72 -7.68 -10.91
C SER A 199 -6.50 -8.49 -10.52
N ASN A 200 -5.48 -8.46 -11.36
CA ASN A 200 -4.18 -9.11 -11.12
C ASN A 200 -3.09 -8.05 -11.21
N THR A 201 -2.23 -7.98 -10.20
CA THR A 201 -1.10 -7.06 -10.18
C THR A 201 0.18 -7.83 -9.83
N PHE A 202 1.18 -7.76 -10.70
CA PHE A 202 2.48 -8.33 -10.47
C PHE A 202 3.53 -7.22 -10.42
N ILE A 203 4.38 -7.27 -9.39
CA ILE A 203 5.49 -6.33 -9.20
C ILE A 203 6.74 -7.14 -8.91
N TYR A 204 7.80 -6.86 -9.68
CA TYR A 204 9.13 -7.39 -9.41
C TYR A 204 10.12 -6.24 -9.31
N THR A 205 10.92 -6.22 -8.27
CA THR A 205 11.97 -5.22 -8.09
C THR A 205 13.25 -5.93 -7.66
N LYS A 206 14.34 -5.68 -8.39
CA LYS A 206 15.68 -6.20 -8.08
C LYS A 206 16.63 -5.06 -7.78
N TYR A 207 17.45 -5.25 -6.77
CA TYR A 207 18.52 -4.35 -6.35
C TYR A 207 19.86 -5.03 -6.54
N LYS A 208 20.84 -4.27 -7.00
CA LYS A 208 22.23 -4.76 -7.16
C LYS A 208 23.20 -3.61 -6.94
N LYS A 209 24.17 -3.84 -6.06
CA LYS A 209 25.32 -2.94 -5.91
C LYS A 209 26.14 -2.94 -7.21
N LEU A 210 26.37 -1.75 -7.79
CA LEU A 210 27.01 -1.57 -9.09
C LEU A 210 28.53 -1.36 -8.97
N ASN A 211 28.96 -0.72 -7.89
CA ASN A 211 30.36 -0.43 -7.61
C ASN A 211 30.65 -0.37 -6.11
N SER A 212 31.93 -0.11 -5.76
CA SER A 212 32.39 0.04 -4.38
C SER A 212 31.91 1.32 -3.68
N ASN A 213 31.38 2.31 -4.42
CA ASN A 213 30.98 3.62 -3.90
C ASN A 213 29.49 3.67 -3.53
N ASP A 214 28.93 2.54 -3.06
CA ASP A 214 27.52 2.41 -2.62
C ASP A 214 26.47 2.78 -3.67
N MET A 215 26.86 2.74 -4.94
CA MET A 215 25.94 2.93 -6.05
C MET A 215 25.10 1.66 -6.25
N VAL A 216 23.78 1.80 -6.11
CA VAL A 216 22.84 0.70 -6.23
C VAL A 216 21.94 0.90 -7.44
N GLY A 217 21.97 -0.09 -8.33
CA GLY A 217 21.02 -0.19 -9.45
C GLY A 217 19.73 -0.85 -9.00
N LYS A 218 18.60 -0.32 -9.46
CA LYS A 218 17.27 -0.85 -9.25
C LYS A 218 16.56 -1.06 -10.59
N VAL A 219 16.03 -2.25 -10.80
CA VAL A 219 15.13 -2.57 -11.93
C VAL A 219 13.77 -2.93 -11.35
N SER A 220 12.70 -2.34 -11.87
CA SER A 220 11.34 -2.65 -11.42
C SER A 220 10.43 -2.89 -12.62
N ILE A 221 9.72 -4.02 -12.58
CA ILE A 221 8.68 -4.42 -13.53
C ILE A 221 7.33 -4.31 -12.81
N TYR A 222 6.35 -3.75 -13.48
CA TYR A 222 4.96 -3.70 -13.02
C TYR A 222 4.05 -4.17 -14.15
N LEU A 223 3.19 -5.11 -13.82
CA LEU A 223 2.15 -5.62 -14.72
C LEU A 223 0.82 -5.55 -13.98
N LYS A 224 -0.21 -5.01 -14.62
CA LYS A 224 -1.58 -5.04 -14.12
C LYS A 224 -2.53 -5.49 -15.21
N ALA A 225 -3.44 -6.39 -14.88
CA ALA A 225 -4.48 -6.88 -15.77
C ALA A 225 -5.81 -6.92 -15.01
N ILE A 226 -6.85 -6.35 -15.60
CA ILE A 226 -8.20 -6.34 -15.05
C ILE A 226 -9.12 -6.92 -16.11
N ASN A 227 -9.87 -7.96 -15.76
CA ASN A 227 -10.75 -8.63 -16.67
C ASN A 227 -12.15 -8.70 -16.08
N SER A 228 -13.16 -8.41 -16.90
CA SER A 228 -14.55 -8.67 -16.56
C SER A 228 -14.82 -10.19 -16.66
N LEU A 229 -15.56 -10.71 -15.69
CA LEU A 229 -15.99 -12.12 -15.65
C LEU A 229 -17.44 -12.31 -16.13
N ASP A 230 -18.18 -11.23 -16.37
CA ASP A 230 -19.58 -11.21 -16.76
C ASP A 230 -19.84 -10.50 -18.11
N ASN A 231 -18.80 -10.24 -18.88
CA ASN A 231 -18.82 -9.49 -20.14
C ASN A 231 -19.30 -8.02 -20.02
N SER A 232 -19.38 -7.49 -18.81
CA SER A 232 -19.58 -6.05 -18.61
C SER A 232 -18.28 -5.28 -18.90
N ASP A 233 -18.39 -3.98 -19.16
CA ASP A 233 -17.19 -3.11 -19.18
C ASP A 233 -16.57 -3.02 -17.78
N VAL A 234 -15.24 -3.01 -17.72
CA VAL A 234 -14.51 -2.72 -16.49
C VAL A 234 -14.84 -1.29 -16.05
N ARG A 235 -15.34 -1.13 -14.83
CA ARG A 235 -15.70 0.16 -14.25
C ARG A 235 -14.52 1.12 -14.27
N ILE A 236 -14.76 2.38 -14.68
CA ILE A 236 -13.71 3.38 -14.86
C ILE A 236 -12.82 3.56 -13.61
N SER A 237 -13.39 3.51 -12.42
CA SER A 237 -12.68 3.62 -11.14
C SER A 237 -11.72 2.44 -10.88
N LYS A 238 -11.97 1.29 -11.50
CA LYS A 238 -11.16 0.07 -11.36
C LYS A 238 -10.08 -0.03 -12.44
N ARG A 239 -10.22 0.68 -13.56
CA ARG A 239 -9.27 0.58 -14.69
C ARG A 239 -7.84 0.91 -14.29
N ALA A 240 -6.90 0.31 -15.00
CA ALA A 240 -5.48 0.48 -14.76
C ALA A 240 -5.01 1.85 -15.26
N ASN A 241 -4.40 2.59 -14.36
CA ASN A 241 -3.67 3.82 -14.64
C ASN A 241 -2.23 3.68 -14.13
N LEU A 242 -1.26 4.23 -14.86
CA LEU A 242 0.13 4.26 -14.41
C LEU A 242 0.35 5.47 -13.49
N PRO A 243 0.77 5.27 -12.23
CA PRO A 243 1.11 6.39 -11.36
C PRO A 243 2.41 7.07 -11.81
N ALA A 244 2.58 8.35 -11.49
CA ALA A 244 3.76 9.14 -11.85
C ALA A 244 5.09 8.51 -11.38
N SER A 245 5.07 7.76 -10.26
CA SER A 245 6.24 7.02 -9.77
C SER A 245 6.72 5.93 -10.72
N ARG A 246 5.84 5.44 -11.61
CA ARG A 246 6.16 4.39 -12.61
C ARG A 246 6.38 4.93 -14.01
N LEU A 247 5.90 6.13 -14.29
CA LEU A 247 6.10 6.81 -15.57
C LEU A 247 6.33 8.30 -15.34
N ARG A 248 7.58 8.67 -15.17
CA ARG A 248 7.99 10.07 -14.93
C ARG A 248 7.90 10.89 -16.19
N GLY A 249 7.60 12.20 -16.05
CA GLY A 249 7.51 13.13 -17.15
C GLY A 249 6.14 13.18 -17.84
N PHE A 250 5.18 12.39 -17.39
CA PHE A 250 3.81 12.41 -17.87
C PHE A 250 2.85 12.79 -16.74
N GLU A 251 1.81 13.53 -17.07
CA GLU A 251 0.74 13.86 -16.14
C GLU A 251 -0.06 12.59 -15.84
N LYS A 252 -0.40 12.41 -14.56
CA LYS A 252 -1.15 11.24 -14.08
C LYS A 252 -2.50 11.13 -14.80
N GLY A 253 -2.85 9.90 -15.17
CA GLY A 253 -4.12 9.61 -15.84
C GLY A 253 -4.17 10.02 -17.32
N LYS A 254 -3.22 10.80 -17.85
CA LYS A 254 -3.19 11.23 -19.26
C LYS A 254 -2.46 10.26 -20.19
N ILE A 255 -2.43 8.97 -19.84
CA ILE A 255 -1.84 7.91 -20.67
C ILE A 255 -2.86 6.80 -20.82
N GLY A 256 -3.03 6.33 -22.05
CA GLY A 256 -3.94 5.25 -22.37
C GLY A 256 -5.10 5.68 -23.25
N PRO A 257 -6.16 4.87 -23.33
CA PRO A 257 -7.33 5.13 -24.16
C PRO A 257 -8.05 6.43 -23.78
N ILE A 258 -8.60 7.07 -24.82
CA ILE A 258 -9.40 8.30 -24.70
C ILE A 258 -10.80 8.01 -25.23
N ASP A 259 -11.83 8.44 -24.53
CA ASP A 259 -13.23 8.39 -24.95
C ASP A 259 -13.85 9.79 -24.82
N ASN A 260 -14.26 10.38 -25.94
CA ASN A 260 -14.81 11.74 -26.04
C ASN A 260 -13.96 12.84 -25.36
N GLY A 261 -12.62 12.71 -25.45
CA GLY A 261 -11.68 13.66 -24.85
C GLY A 261 -11.26 13.34 -23.41
N ASP A 262 -11.94 12.40 -22.76
CA ASP A 262 -11.62 11.95 -21.41
C ASP A 262 -10.64 10.77 -21.43
N PHE A 263 -9.63 10.79 -20.55
CA PHE A 263 -8.72 9.67 -20.37
C PHE A 263 -9.37 8.60 -19.51
N VAL A 264 -9.71 7.47 -20.11
CA VAL A 264 -10.50 6.42 -19.45
C VAL A 264 -9.68 5.27 -18.85
N GLY A 265 -8.35 5.33 -18.93
CA GLY A 265 -7.49 4.23 -18.47
C GLY A 265 -7.66 2.97 -19.32
N GLY A 266 -6.93 1.92 -18.97
CA GLY A 266 -6.94 0.64 -19.68
C GLY A 266 -7.26 -0.54 -18.78
N ASN A 267 -7.52 -1.69 -19.39
CA ASN A 267 -7.65 -2.95 -18.66
C ASN A 267 -6.28 -3.58 -18.37
N TYR A 268 -5.25 -3.16 -19.11
CA TYR A 268 -3.89 -3.64 -18.98
C TYR A 268 -2.93 -2.47 -18.85
N ALA A 269 -1.98 -2.57 -17.92
CA ALA A 269 -0.89 -1.60 -17.77
C ALA A 269 0.42 -2.32 -17.49
N THR A 270 1.50 -1.83 -18.10
CA THR A 270 2.85 -2.33 -17.84
C THR A 270 3.83 -1.18 -17.74
N SER A 271 4.82 -1.32 -16.86
CA SER A 271 5.97 -0.42 -16.85
C SER A 271 7.25 -1.16 -16.51
N LEU A 272 8.36 -0.69 -17.08
CA LEU A 272 9.72 -1.12 -16.78
C LEU A 272 10.51 0.12 -16.39
N ASN A 273 11.08 0.11 -15.19
CA ASN A 273 11.83 1.22 -14.64
C ASN A 273 13.23 0.80 -14.27
N PHE A 274 14.19 1.64 -14.67
CA PHE A 274 15.59 1.57 -14.25
C PHE A 274 15.92 2.80 -13.45
N SER A 275 16.55 2.66 -12.31
CA SER A 275 17.02 3.77 -11.49
C SER A 275 18.31 3.40 -10.76
N THR A 276 19.07 4.39 -10.38
CA THR A 276 20.24 4.25 -9.53
C THR A 276 20.30 5.42 -8.56
N ASN A 277 20.81 5.20 -7.37
CA ASN A 277 21.24 6.28 -6.50
C ASN A 277 22.62 6.76 -6.97
N LEU A 278 22.90 8.03 -6.76
CA LEU A 278 24.22 8.63 -7.00
C LEU A 278 24.77 9.10 -5.64
N PRO A 279 25.43 8.23 -4.88
CA PRO A 279 26.08 8.63 -3.64
C PRO A 279 27.22 9.58 -4.00
N GLY A 280 27.33 10.70 -3.36
CA GLY A 280 28.42 11.67 -3.57
C GLY A 280 28.03 13.01 -4.20
N LEU A 281 26.84 13.16 -4.77
CA LEU A 281 26.38 14.49 -5.24
C LEU A 281 25.91 15.40 -4.09
N LEU A 282 25.63 14.81 -2.91
CA LEU A 282 25.19 15.53 -1.71
C LEU A 282 26.27 15.68 -0.64
N TYR A 283 27.37 14.91 -0.71
CA TYR A 283 28.46 15.00 0.26
C TYR A 283 29.36 16.24 0.09
N THR A 284 29.24 16.95 -1.02
CA THR A 284 30.02 18.18 -1.28
C THR A 284 29.38 19.43 -0.71
N LEU A 285 28.22 19.34 -0.06
CA LEU A 285 27.52 20.48 0.55
C LEU A 285 27.66 20.53 2.09
N GLU A 286 28.18 19.49 2.74
CA GLU A 286 28.40 19.46 4.20
C GLU A 286 29.84 19.79 4.63
N ASP A 287 30.77 19.89 3.70
CA ASP A 287 32.18 20.23 3.96
C ASP A 287 32.55 21.69 3.61
N VAL A 288 31.57 22.60 3.54
CA VAL A 288 31.82 24.02 3.32
C VAL A 288 31.30 24.86 4.49
#